data_f2fba56667561b75f9d3dd3508df1672
#
_entry.id   f2fba56667561b75f9d3dd3508df1672
#
_cell.length_a   1.000
_cell.length_b   1.000
_cell.length_c   1.000
_cell.angle_alpha   90.00
_cell.angle_beta   90.00
_cell.angle_gamma   90.00
#
_symmetry.space_group_name_H-M   'P 1'
#
loop_
_entity.id
_entity.type
_entity.pdbx_description
1 polymer ?
#
loop_
_entity_poly.entity_id
_entity_poly.type
_entity_poly.pdbx_seq_one_letter_code
_entity_poly.pdbx_strand_id
1 'polypeptide(L)'
;MAMGDARTTESARQIAMVCLEELVRGDDRYRRIDEIVGDWGFVREAARPYYSEGVGRPSIDPTVLLKLMIAGALEGIGSMRELLRVADLRLDLRLFLGYGLGERLPAHQTISETQTQRFADGEVFERLFLRTVALCQQHGLLDGTHLSVDGFHAEANAALRSLRASLEPRAAEAEAEPGAGDEAASEPPQLRLAEPRSGPTPKRKATNATAVSRSDPDARLKGKPGQRPHLVHRGQVAVDPKRRCVAGCLAERAEGYEGDALGPLLDRVRFLLPELASVGADQGFAAERVWEDAAERGIIAYIPPQKTMLPRDGRAPRTNAQRLALAARARAKSEAGISAHRLRMADAEGVIAELKNHHGLGRVRCRGTPAFHLQLLLGCAAINLKRLAKHAPTAEQGIAAAPATPAAALSAVSNEPHRDQLRTTIRLGRKQLIWTASPSLN
;
A
#
# COMPACT_ATOMS: atom_id res chain seq x y z
N MET A 1 -48.05 20.19 -10.62
CA MET A 1 -46.85 21.05 -10.90
C MET A 1 -46.84 21.35 -12.38
N ALA A 2 -46.65 22.59 -12.80
CA ALA A 2 -46.48 22.98 -14.21
C ALA A 2 -45.09 22.57 -14.69
N MET A 3 -44.95 22.18 -15.96
CA MET A 3 -43.67 21.91 -16.60
C MET A 3 -42.86 23.25 -16.66
N GLY A 4 -41.58 23.22 -16.26
CA GLY A 4 -40.72 24.38 -16.37
C GLY A 4 -40.39 24.71 -17.84
N ASP A 5 -39.96 25.95 -18.09
CA ASP A 5 -39.64 26.42 -19.44
C ASP A 5 -38.44 25.68 -20.02
N ALA A 6 -38.42 25.48 -21.34
CA ALA A 6 -37.32 24.89 -22.06
C ALA A 6 -36.07 25.77 -21.94
N ARG A 7 -34.94 25.16 -21.51
CA ARG A 7 -33.65 25.86 -21.45
C ARG A 7 -33.09 26.06 -22.85
N THR A 8 -32.69 27.28 -23.17
CA THR A 8 -32.07 27.62 -24.45
C THR A 8 -30.53 27.56 -24.35
N THR A 9 -29.86 27.39 -25.49
CA THR A 9 -28.40 27.42 -25.60
C THR A 9 -27.79 28.80 -25.36
N GLU A 10 -28.60 29.84 -25.28
CA GLU A 10 -28.18 31.25 -25.03
C GLU A 10 -27.50 31.40 -23.66
N SER A 11 -28.02 30.71 -22.62
CA SER A 11 -27.42 30.66 -21.29
C SER A 11 -26.00 30.10 -21.29
N ALA A 12 -25.68 29.18 -22.21
CA ALA A 12 -24.35 28.59 -22.35
C ALA A 12 -23.32 29.52 -23.03
N ARG A 13 -23.79 30.60 -23.67
CA ARG A 13 -22.94 31.61 -24.34
C ARG A 13 -22.76 32.89 -23.53
N GLN A 14 -23.34 32.93 -22.33
CA GLN A 14 -23.21 34.08 -21.45
C GLN A 14 -21.76 34.23 -21.00
N ILE A 15 -21.23 35.46 -21.14
CA ILE A 15 -19.92 35.84 -20.58
C ILE A 15 -20.17 36.31 -19.15
N ALA A 16 -19.49 35.68 -18.20
CA ALA A 16 -19.52 36.05 -16.79
C ALA A 16 -18.08 36.19 -16.26
N MET A 17 -17.84 37.22 -15.46
CA MET A 17 -16.59 37.29 -14.65
C MET A 17 -16.81 36.53 -13.36
N VAL A 18 -16.09 35.45 -13.19
CA VAL A 18 -16.23 34.57 -12.03
C VAL A 18 -14.85 34.18 -11.48
N CYS A 19 -14.76 34.06 -10.15
CA CYS A 19 -13.60 33.48 -9.50
C CYS A 19 -13.80 31.98 -9.31
N LEU A 20 -12.83 31.17 -9.71
CA LEU A 20 -12.92 29.69 -9.54
C LEU A 20 -13.18 29.30 -8.07
N GLU A 21 -12.58 30.03 -7.16
CA GLU A 21 -12.74 29.82 -5.73
C GLU A 21 -14.19 29.99 -5.25
N GLU A 22 -14.93 30.94 -5.83
CA GLU A 22 -16.35 31.20 -5.52
C GLU A 22 -17.27 30.15 -6.13
N LEU A 23 -16.86 29.51 -7.24
CA LEU A 23 -17.64 28.47 -7.92
C LEU A 23 -17.59 27.12 -7.20
N VAL A 24 -16.56 26.87 -6.41
CA VAL A 24 -16.42 25.62 -5.63
C VAL A 24 -16.98 25.85 -4.23
N ARG A 25 -17.90 24.99 -3.81
CA ARG A 25 -18.56 25.09 -2.50
C ARG A 25 -17.53 25.08 -1.36
N GLY A 26 -17.83 25.83 -0.28
CA GLY A 26 -16.97 25.86 0.92
C GLY A 26 -16.85 24.52 1.62
N ASP A 27 -17.90 23.66 1.53
CA ASP A 27 -17.91 22.30 2.10
C ASP A 27 -17.35 21.23 1.13
N ASP A 28 -16.72 21.62 0.02
CA ASP A 28 -16.13 20.69 -0.92
C ASP A 28 -15.00 19.85 -0.28
N ARG A 29 -14.96 18.56 -0.63
CA ARG A 29 -14.00 17.61 -0.06
C ARG A 29 -12.54 18.00 -0.33
N TYR A 30 -12.22 18.45 -1.52
CA TYR A 30 -10.84 18.78 -1.90
C TYR A 30 -10.38 20.08 -1.26
N ARG A 31 -11.29 21.06 -1.13
CA ARG A 31 -11.05 22.28 -0.37
C ARG A 31 -10.75 21.95 1.10
N ARG A 32 -11.58 21.08 1.73
CA ARG A 32 -11.37 20.63 3.09
C ARG A 32 -10.04 19.87 3.27
N ILE A 33 -9.67 19.01 2.32
CA ILE A 33 -8.37 18.32 2.36
C ILE A 33 -7.22 19.32 2.29
N ASP A 34 -7.30 20.30 1.41
CA ASP A 34 -6.26 21.33 1.25
C ASP A 34 -6.08 22.17 2.51
N GLU A 35 -7.18 22.60 3.12
CA GLU A 35 -7.22 23.32 4.40
C GLU A 35 -6.60 22.50 5.55
N ILE A 36 -6.98 21.23 5.69
CA ILE A 36 -6.50 20.35 6.77
C ILE A 36 -5.02 20.00 6.62
N VAL A 37 -4.57 19.70 5.41
CA VAL A 37 -3.15 19.42 5.16
C VAL A 37 -2.33 20.69 5.33
N GLY A 38 -2.87 21.84 4.94
CA GLY A 38 -2.26 23.15 5.04
C GLY A 38 -1.03 23.27 4.13
N ASP A 39 0.16 23.27 4.73
CA ASP A 39 1.40 23.37 3.95
C ASP A 39 1.77 22.05 3.27
N TRP A 40 1.89 22.08 1.94
CA TRP A 40 2.38 21.00 1.09
C TRP A 40 3.89 21.05 0.84
N GLY A 41 4.63 21.93 1.53
CA GLY A 41 6.08 22.10 1.37
C GLY A 41 6.86 20.82 1.59
N PHE A 42 6.38 19.90 2.45
CA PHE A 42 6.99 18.59 2.68
C PHE A 42 7.11 17.75 1.39
N VAL A 43 6.21 17.96 0.40
CA VAL A 43 6.28 17.25 -0.89
C VAL A 43 7.47 17.74 -1.71
N ARG A 44 7.67 19.05 -1.76
CA ARG A 44 8.81 19.65 -2.47
C ARG A 44 10.12 19.30 -1.79
N GLU A 45 10.15 19.30 -0.46
CA GLU A 45 11.31 18.87 0.33
C GLU A 45 11.68 17.41 0.04
N ALA A 46 10.71 16.50 0.10
CA ALA A 46 10.92 15.08 -0.21
C ALA A 46 11.34 14.84 -1.68
N ALA A 47 10.82 15.65 -2.58
CA ALA A 47 11.11 15.53 -4.02
C ALA A 47 12.44 16.20 -4.42
N ARG A 48 12.98 17.13 -3.63
CA ARG A 48 14.18 17.93 -3.94
C ARG A 48 15.38 17.12 -4.47
N PRO A 49 15.72 15.94 -3.89
CA PRO A 49 16.87 15.15 -4.37
C PRO A 49 16.75 14.66 -5.82
N TYR A 50 15.55 14.68 -6.41
CA TYR A 50 15.28 14.22 -7.77
C TYR A 50 15.24 15.34 -8.81
N TYR A 51 15.47 16.59 -8.40
CA TYR A 51 15.44 17.76 -9.26
C TYR A 51 16.82 18.41 -9.31
N SER A 52 17.25 18.81 -10.51
CA SER A 52 18.47 19.57 -10.71
C SER A 52 18.24 21.05 -10.37
N GLU A 53 19.17 21.68 -9.66
CA GLU A 53 19.10 23.10 -9.37
C GLU A 53 19.53 23.92 -10.61
N GLY A 54 18.62 24.77 -11.09
CA GLY A 54 18.91 25.81 -12.08
C GLY A 54 19.19 25.34 -13.52
N VAL A 55 19.08 24.05 -13.83
CA VAL A 55 19.39 23.50 -15.16
C VAL A 55 18.21 22.71 -15.71
N GLY A 56 17.81 22.99 -16.95
CA GLY A 56 16.80 22.24 -17.69
C GLY A 56 15.44 22.95 -17.82
N ARG A 57 14.55 22.32 -18.61
CA ARG A 57 13.16 22.80 -18.76
C ARG A 57 12.41 22.68 -17.42
N PRO A 58 11.62 23.69 -17.01
CA PRO A 58 10.77 23.57 -15.83
C PRO A 58 9.88 22.34 -15.91
N SER A 59 9.93 21.52 -14.86
CA SER A 59 9.10 20.33 -14.75
C SER A 59 7.79 20.66 -14.04
N ILE A 60 6.84 19.71 -14.04
CA ILE A 60 5.62 19.82 -13.24
C ILE A 60 6.01 19.91 -11.76
N ASP A 61 5.32 20.80 -11.02
CA ASP A 61 5.44 20.88 -9.58
C ASP A 61 5.13 19.50 -8.94
N PRO A 62 6.01 18.95 -8.11
CA PRO A 62 5.77 17.69 -7.43
C PRO A 62 4.50 17.69 -6.57
N THR A 63 4.10 18.85 -6.06
CA THR A 63 2.85 19.00 -5.29
C THR A 63 1.63 18.75 -6.16
N VAL A 64 1.60 19.31 -7.38
CA VAL A 64 0.52 19.08 -8.35
C VAL A 64 0.42 17.59 -8.70
N LEU A 65 1.56 16.95 -8.94
CA LEU A 65 1.58 15.52 -9.24
C LEU A 65 1.00 14.70 -8.08
N LEU A 66 1.43 14.97 -6.85
CA LEU A 66 0.94 14.24 -5.68
C LEU A 66 -0.56 14.49 -5.44
N LYS A 67 -1.03 15.75 -5.51
CA LYS A 67 -2.45 16.11 -5.42
C LYS A 67 -3.28 15.38 -6.48
N LEU A 68 -2.79 15.30 -7.71
CA LEU A 68 -3.45 14.56 -8.78
C LEU A 68 -3.54 13.05 -8.46
N MET A 69 -2.48 12.45 -7.94
CA MET A 69 -2.49 11.03 -7.54
C MET A 69 -3.44 10.77 -6.36
N ILE A 70 -3.50 11.68 -5.39
CA ILE A 70 -4.48 11.64 -4.30
C ILE A 70 -5.91 11.70 -4.86
N ALA A 71 -6.18 12.62 -5.78
CA ALA A 71 -7.48 12.71 -6.44
C ALA A 71 -7.83 11.38 -7.16
N GLY A 72 -6.89 10.80 -7.89
CA GLY A 72 -7.07 9.49 -8.53
C GLY A 72 -7.39 8.36 -7.55
N ALA A 73 -6.74 8.35 -6.38
CA ALA A 73 -7.02 7.38 -5.32
C ALA A 73 -8.39 7.63 -4.67
N LEU A 74 -8.77 8.89 -4.41
CA LEU A 74 -10.06 9.25 -3.83
C LEU A 74 -11.24 8.95 -4.76
N GLU A 75 -11.06 9.14 -6.08
CA GLU A 75 -12.08 8.87 -7.10
C GLU A 75 -12.05 7.41 -7.61
N GLY A 76 -11.08 6.60 -7.18
CA GLY A 76 -10.91 5.23 -7.69
C GLY A 76 -10.43 5.18 -9.15
N ILE A 77 -10.00 6.29 -9.74
CA ILE A 77 -9.56 6.39 -11.14
C ILE A 77 -8.13 5.91 -11.28
N GLY A 78 -7.95 4.78 -11.97
CA GLY A 78 -6.64 4.14 -12.16
C GLY A 78 -5.85 4.65 -13.36
N SER A 79 -6.52 5.19 -14.36
CA SER A 79 -5.88 5.68 -15.57
C SER A 79 -5.53 7.15 -15.44
N MET A 80 -4.23 7.48 -15.54
CA MET A 80 -3.77 8.88 -15.51
C MET A 80 -4.39 9.72 -16.63
N ARG A 81 -4.60 9.14 -17.80
CA ARG A 81 -5.26 9.82 -18.92
C ARG A 81 -6.72 10.16 -18.60
N GLU A 82 -7.44 9.21 -18.01
CA GLU A 82 -8.83 9.44 -17.59
C GLU A 82 -8.92 10.44 -16.42
N LEU A 83 -8.01 10.34 -15.46
CA LEU A 83 -7.95 11.26 -14.34
C LEU A 83 -7.74 12.71 -14.80
N LEU A 84 -6.84 12.95 -15.75
CA LEU A 84 -6.63 14.27 -16.33
C LEU A 84 -7.86 14.77 -17.08
N ARG A 85 -8.54 13.89 -17.83
CA ARG A 85 -9.78 14.25 -18.52
C ARG A 85 -10.89 14.67 -17.53
N VAL A 86 -10.99 13.95 -16.40
CA VAL A 86 -11.94 14.29 -15.34
C VAL A 86 -11.53 15.58 -14.64
N ALA A 87 -10.25 15.76 -14.31
CA ALA A 87 -9.74 16.97 -13.66
C ALA A 87 -9.88 18.21 -14.54
N ASP A 88 -9.81 18.06 -15.86
CA ASP A 88 -10.00 19.16 -16.80
C ASP A 88 -11.44 19.72 -16.80
N LEU A 89 -12.41 18.89 -16.51
CA LEU A 89 -13.83 19.23 -16.50
C LEU A 89 -14.40 19.60 -15.12
N ARG A 90 -13.68 19.27 -14.03
CA ARG A 90 -14.15 19.46 -12.65
C ARG A 90 -13.50 20.67 -12.01
N LEU A 91 -14.33 21.61 -11.58
CA LEU A 91 -13.89 22.87 -10.95
C LEU A 91 -13.19 22.64 -9.60
N ASP A 92 -13.69 21.71 -8.80
CA ASP A 92 -13.12 21.34 -7.51
C ASP A 92 -11.71 20.74 -7.66
N LEU A 93 -11.48 19.88 -8.67
CA LEU A 93 -10.15 19.36 -8.96
C LEU A 93 -9.20 20.40 -9.51
N ARG A 94 -9.68 21.31 -10.38
CA ARG A 94 -8.87 22.43 -10.85
C ARG A 94 -8.40 23.32 -9.70
N LEU A 95 -9.31 23.68 -8.79
CA LEU A 95 -9.00 24.44 -7.59
C LEU A 95 -7.96 23.73 -6.73
N PHE A 96 -8.18 22.44 -6.44
CA PHE A 96 -7.27 21.61 -5.63
C PHE A 96 -5.86 21.50 -6.23
N LEU A 97 -5.78 21.42 -7.56
CA LEU A 97 -4.50 21.36 -8.28
C LEU A 97 -3.85 22.73 -8.48
N GLY A 98 -4.56 23.83 -8.23
CA GLY A 98 -4.09 25.20 -8.42
C GLY A 98 -4.10 25.65 -9.88
N TYR A 99 -5.02 25.14 -10.73
CA TYR A 99 -5.16 25.49 -12.15
C TYR A 99 -6.40 26.33 -12.39
N GLY A 100 -6.25 27.46 -13.08
CA GLY A 100 -7.36 28.33 -13.49
C GLY A 100 -8.26 27.70 -14.55
N LEU A 101 -9.44 28.31 -14.80
CA LEU A 101 -10.47 27.82 -15.73
C LEU A 101 -9.97 27.60 -17.16
N GLY A 102 -9.15 28.52 -17.68
CA GLY A 102 -8.61 28.46 -19.04
C GLY A 102 -7.20 27.83 -19.14
N GLU A 103 -6.62 27.42 -18.03
CA GLU A 103 -5.27 26.88 -17.98
C GLU A 103 -5.25 25.39 -18.38
N ARG A 104 -4.26 24.99 -19.16
CA ARG A 104 -4.12 23.58 -19.60
C ARG A 104 -3.44 22.75 -18.54
N LEU A 105 -4.04 21.60 -18.20
CA LEU A 105 -3.42 20.60 -17.35
C LEU A 105 -2.21 19.96 -18.04
N PRO A 106 -1.26 19.39 -17.25
CA PRO A 106 -0.07 18.72 -17.79
C PRO A 106 -0.43 17.52 -18.66
N ALA A 107 0.43 17.23 -19.66
CA ALA A 107 0.26 16.05 -20.49
C ALA A 107 0.47 14.76 -19.67
N HIS A 108 -0.33 13.73 -19.92
CA HIS A 108 -0.25 12.45 -19.21
C HIS A 108 1.13 11.76 -19.31
N GLN A 109 1.84 11.96 -20.41
CA GLN A 109 3.19 11.43 -20.61
C GLN A 109 4.18 12.00 -19.61
N THR A 110 4.19 13.34 -19.45
CA THR A 110 5.06 14.03 -18.51
C THR A 110 4.81 13.59 -17.06
N ILE A 111 3.54 13.34 -16.70
CA ILE A 111 3.17 12.83 -15.38
C ILE A 111 3.69 11.41 -15.18
N SER A 112 3.47 10.52 -16.16
CA SER A 112 3.91 9.12 -16.08
C SER A 112 5.43 9.01 -15.99
N GLU A 113 6.17 9.79 -16.74
CA GLU A 113 7.63 9.85 -16.69
C GLU A 113 8.13 10.36 -15.34
N THR A 114 7.54 11.43 -14.83
CA THR A 114 7.91 11.99 -13.52
C THR A 114 7.63 11.00 -12.40
N GLN A 115 6.48 10.31 -12.42
CA GLN A 115 6.13 9.30 -11.43
C GLN A 115 7.12 8.12 -11.44
N THR A 116 7.46 7.60 -12.60
CA THR A 116 8.32 6.42 -12.72
C THR A 116 9.80 6.71 -12.46
N GLN A 117 10.27 7.91 -12.80
CA GLN A 117 11.67 8.28 -12.67
C GLN A 117 12.01 8.97 -11.36
N ARG A 118 11.12 9.82 -10.83
CA ARG A 118 11.40 10.70 -9.69
C ARG A 118 10.78 10.24 -8.38
N PHE A 119 9.63 9.56 -8.42
CA PHE A 119 8.95 9.08 -7.21
C PHE A 119 9.04 7.56 -7.04
N ALA A 120 9.97 6.92 -7.75
CA ALA A 120 10.10 5.46 -7.76
C ALA A 120 10.54 4.87 -6.41
N ASP A 121 11.24 5.62 -5.57
CA ASP A 121 11.72 5.16 -4.25
C ASP A 121 10.66 5.21 -3.14
N GLY A 122 9.54 5.88 -3.40
CA GLY A 122 8.39 5.89 -2.50
C GLY A 122 8.46 6.87 -1.34
N GLU A 123 9.53 7.62 -1.15
CA GLU A 123 9.69 8.52 0.00
C GLU A 123 8.56 9.56 0.11
N VAL A 124 8.15 10.14 -1.01
CA VAL A 124 7.07 11.13 -1.04
C VAL A 124 5.75 10.52 -0.57
N PHE A 125 5.46 9.27 -0.97
CA PHE A 125 4.23 8.57 -0.56
C PHE A 125 4.26 8.15 0.90
N GLU A 126 5.41 7.71 1.40
CA GLU A 126 5.59 7.40 2.83
C GLU A 126 5.35 8.65 3.67
N ARG A 127 6.00 9.78 3.34
CA ARG A 127 5.78 11.06 4.03
C ARG A 127 4.34 11.53 3.97
N LEU A 128 3.67 11.40 2.82
CA LEU A 128 2.24 11.69 2.71
C LEU A 128 1.43 10.83 3.68
N PHE A 129 1.63 9.51 3.66
CA PHE A 129 0.89 8.60 4.52
C PHE A 129 1.09 8.94 6.00
N LEU A 130 2.34 9.09 6.44
CA LEU A 130 2.68 9.46 7.82
C LEU A 130 2.08 10.82 8.21
N ARG A 131 2.08 11.81 7.31
CA ARG A 131 1.41 13.09 7.53
C ARG A 131 -0.07 12.91 7.77
N THR A 132 -0.75 12.06 6.98
CA THR A 132 -2.19 11.81 7.19
C THR A 132 -2.49 11.11 8.51
N VAL A 133 -1.63 10.19 8.98
CA VAL A 133 -1.76 9.54 10.29
C VAL A 133 -1.60 10.56 11.41
N ALA A 134 -0.56 11.40 11.34
CA ALA A 134 -0.32 12.47 12.30
C ALA A 134 -1.49 13.45 12.38
N LEU A 135 -2.05 13.85 11.24
CA LEU A 135 -3.25 14.70 11.17
C LEU A 135 -4.47 14.01 11.80
N CYS A 136 -4.69 12.72 11.53
CA CYS A 136 -5.76 11.96 12.18
C CYS A 136 -5.60 11.93 13.70
N GLN A 137 -4.38 11.81 14.20
CA GLN A 137 -4.09 11.86 15.63
C GLN A 137 -4.36 13.26 16.21
N GLN A 138 -3.84 14.31 15.56
CA GLN A 138 -4.04 15.71 15.97
C GLN A 138 -5.51 16.10 16.05
N HIS A 139 -6.33 15.63 15.10
CA HIS A 139 -7.78 15.87 15.11
C HIS A 139 -8.57 14.87 15.94
N GLY A 140 -7.91 14.01 16.73
CA GLY A 140 -8.57 13.06 17.64
C GLY A 140 -9.36 11.97 16.91
N LEU A 141 -9.02 11.64 15.67
CA LEU A 141 -9.68 10.58 14.90
C LEU A 141 -9.08 9.19 15.16
N LEU A 142 -7.90 9.11 15.79
CA LEU A 142 -7.25 7.91 16.25
C LEU A 142 -7.36 7.82 17.80
N ASP A 143 -7.58 6.62 18.31
CA ASP A 143 -7.44 6.31 19.74
C ASP A 143 -6.00 5.88 20.06
N GLY A 144 -5.39 5.10 19.16
CA GLY A 144 -3.98 4.70 19.22
C GLY A 144 -3.65 3.59 20.21
N THR A 145 -4.62 3.10 21.00
CA THR A 145 -4.39 2.07 22.02
C THR A 145 -4.61 0.65 21.53
N HIS A 146 -5.46 0.48 20.52
CA HIS A 146 -5.78 -0.80 19.88
C HIS A 146 -5.77 -0.68 18.36
N LEU A 147 -5.23 -1.70 17.68
CA LEU A 147 -5.29 -1.79 16.23
C LEU A 147 -5.87 -3.12 15.78
N SER A 148 -6.72 -3.06 14.77
CA SER A 148 -7.22 -4.21 14.04
C SER A 148 -6.35 -4.44 12.80
N VAL A 149 -5.68 -5.61 12.72
CA VAL A 149 -4.80 -5.97 11.60
C VAL A 149 -5.44 -7.05 10.75
N ASP A 150 -5.39 -6.86 9.45
CA ASP A 150 -5.85 -7.85 8.50
C ASP A 150 -5.11 -7.73 7.17
N GLY A 151 -5.05 -8.85 6.43
CA GLY A 151 -4.39 -8.95 5.14
C GLY A 151 -5.37 -9.12 3.99
N PHE A 152 -4.95 -8.71 2.80
CA PHE A 152 -5.72 -8.94 1.59
C PHE A 152 -4.83 -9.22 0.39
N HIS A 153 -5.41 -9.90 -0.60
CA HIS A 153 -4.78 -10.10 -1.89
C HIS A 153 -5.29 -9.08 -2.90
N ALA A 154 -4.36 -8.46 -3.62
CA ALA A 154 -4.62 -7.63 -4.79
C ALA A 154 -4.18 -8.39 -6.05
N GLU A 155 -5.01 -8.39 -7.09
CA GLU A 155 -4.70 -9.05 -8.36
C GLU A 155 -3.50 -8.36 -9.03
N ALA A 156 -2.47 -9.13 -9.37
CA ALA A 156 -1.26 -8.60 -10.01
C ALA A 156 -1.52 -8.18 -11.46
N ASN A 157 -0.78 -7.20 -11.94
CA ASN A 157 -0.80 -6.80 -13.35
C ASN A 157 0.00 -7.77 -14.22
N ALA A 158 -0.33 -9.07 -14.12
CA ALA A 158 0.32 -10.16 -14.82
C ALA A 158 -0.68 -11.26 -15.17
N ALA A 159 -0.59 -11.77 -16.40
CA ALA A 159 -1.44 -12.86 -16.84
C ALA A 159 -0.83 -14.22 -16.47
N LEU A 160 -1.65 -15.24 -16.21
CA LEU A 160 -1.19 -16.62 -15.94
C LEU A 160 -0.31 -17.18 -17.07
N ARG A 161 -0.55 -16.77 -18.31
CA ARG A 161 0.31 -17.14 -19.47
C ARG A 161 1.75 -16.63 -19.37
N SER A 162 2.04 -15.68 -18.49
CA SER A 162 3.41 -15.18 -18.25
C SER A 162 4.24 -16.10 -17.34
N LEU A 163 3.64 -17.14 -16.75
CA LEU A 163 4.33 -18.09 -15.90
C LEU A 163 5.39 -18.87 -16.70
N ARG A 164 6.57 -19.01 -16.11
CA ARG A 164 7.69 -19.82 -16.61
C ARG A 164 8.21 -20.68 -15.48
N ALA A 165 8.89 -21.77 -15.80
CA ALA A 165 9.58 -22.58 -14.81
C ALA A 165 10.58 -21.74 -14.02
N SER A 166 10.61 -21.88 -12.70
CA SER A 166 11.61 -21.24 -11.86
C SER A 166 12.97 -21.88 -12.12
N LEU A 167 13.99 -21.06 -12.37
CA LEU A 167 15.38 -21.49 -12.55
C LEU A 167 16.16 -21.50 -11.23
N GLU A 168 15.55 -21.06 -10.13
CA GLU A 168 16.23 -21.12 -8.82
C GLU A 168 16.28 -22.56 -8.31
N PRO A 169 17.47 -23.05 -7.94
CA PRO A 169 17.58 -24.35 -7.29
C PRO A 169 16.86 -24.31 -5.95
N ARG A 170 16.05 -25.31 -5.70
CA ARG A 170 15.33 -25.53 -4.46
C ARG A 170 16.33 -25.73 -3.32
N ALA A 171 16.48 -24.77 -2.44
CA ALA A 171 17.30 -24.85 -1.21
C ALA A 171 16.73 -25.80 -0.13
N ALA A 172 16.03 -26.85 -0.53
CA ALA A 172 15.35 -27.80 0.37
C ALA A 172 15.58 -29.28 0.04
N GLU A 173 16.70 -29.63 -0.58
CA GLU A 173 17.12 -31.05 -0.73
C GLU A 173 18.65 -31.16 -0.64
N ALA A 174 19.28 -30.63 0.40
CA ALA A 174 20.69 -30.85 0.71
C ALA A 174 20.83 -31.44 2.12
N GLU A 175 20.17 -32.59 2.37
CA GLU A 175 20.57 -33.55 3.40
C GLU A 175 20.50 -34.93 2.77
N ALA A 176 21.48 -35.22 1.89
CA ALA A 176 21.87 -36.57 1.52
C ALA A 176 23.39 -36.61 1.44
N GLU A 177 23.96 -37.46 2.23
CA GLU A 177 25.37 -37.74 2.50
C GLU A 177 26.30 -37.77 1.28
N PRO A 178 27.60 -37.44 1.42
CA PRO A 178 28.56 -37.48 0.31
C PRO A 178 29.16 -38.88 0.15
N GLY A 179 28.79 -39.52 -0.93
CA GLY A 179 29.52 -40.67 -1.46
C GLY A 179 30.67 -40.21 -2.36
N ALA A 180 31.87 -40.67 -2.03
CA ALA A 180 33.15 -40.39 -2.68
C ALA A 180 33.18 -40.81 -4.16
N GLY A 181 33.92 -40.06 -4.99
CA GLY A 181 34.39 -40.58 -6.31
C GLY A 181 34.69 -39.53 -7.36
N ASP A 182 35.98 -39.23 -7.51
CA ASP A 182 36.78 -38.94 -8.69
C ASP A 182 36.65 -37.67 -9.53
N GLU A 183 37.83 -37.09 -9.64
CA GLU A 183 38.28 -35.98 -10.47
C GLU A 183 38.04 -36.17 -11.98
N ALA A 184 37.54 -35.13 -12.63
CA ALA A 184 37.97 -34.78 -14.00
C ALA A 184 37.61 -33.31 -14.28
N ALA A 185 38.67 -32.54 -14.55
CA ALA A 185 38.57 -31.15 -15.04
C ALA A 185 37.88 -31.09 -16.39
N SER A 186 36.86 -30.23 -16.55
CA SER A 186 36.36 -29.84 -17.85
C SER A 186 35.83 -28.41 -17.82
N GLU A 187 36.14 -27.72 -18.92
CA GLU A 187 35.94 -26.30 -19.25
C GLU A 187 34.57 -25.70 -18.91
N PRO A 188 34.50 -24.33 -18.77
CA PRO A 188 33.25 -23.66 -18.45
C PRO A 188 32.24 -23.76 -19.59
N PRO A 189 30.95 -24.02 -19.33
CA PRO A 189 29.95 -24.13 -20.36
C PRO A 189 29.65 -22.77 -21.00
N GLN A 190 29.85 -22.69 -22.34
CA GLN A 190 29.40 -21.59 -23.15
C GLN A 190 27.88 -21.43 -23.07
N LEU A 191 27.41 -20.23 -22.73
CA LEU A 191 25.98 -19.86 -22.74
C LEU A 191 25.45 -19.92 -24.21
N ARG A 192 24.84 -21.02 -24.58
CA ARG A 192 24.00 -21.08 -25.79
C ARG A 192 22.61 -20.60 -25.45
N LEU A 193 22.19 -19.48 -26.03
CA LEU A 193 20.80 -19.03 -26.07
C LEU A 193 19.94 -20.14 -26.68
N ALA A 194 19.16 -20.84 -25.84
CA ALA A 194 18.22 -21.85 -26.32
C ALA A 194 17.00 -21.17 -26.94
N GLU A 195 16.78 -21.46 -28.20
CA GLU A 195 15.58 -21.11 -28.96
C GLU A 195 14.30 -21.65 -28.27
N PRO A 196 13.14 -21.01 -28.47
CA PRO A 196 11.91 -21.42 -27.79
C PRO A 196 11.44 -22.77 -28.37
N ARG A 197 11.73 -23.84 -27.64
CA ARG A 197 11.16 -25.15 -27.96
C ARG A 197 9.66 -25.12 -27.67
N SER A 198 8.85 -25.32 -28.69
CA SER A 198 7.45 -25.74 -28.64
C SER A 198 7.37 -27.17 -28.11
N GLY A 199 7.42 -27.34 -26.81
CA GLY A 199 7.21 -28.61 -26.15
C GLY A 199 5.81 -28.67 -25.51
N PRO A 200 5.24 -29.89 -25.30
CA PRO A 200 3.91 -30.05 -24.72
C PRO A 200 3.88 -29.45 -23.31
N THR A 201 2.81 -28.69 -23.05
CA THR A 201 2.55 -28.06 -21.75
C THR A 201 2.66 -29.08 -20.63
N PRO A 202 3.48 -28.87 -19.59
CA PRO A 202 3.66 -29.84 -18.54
C PRO A 202 2.33 -30.09 -17.81
N LYS A 203 1.95 -31.35 -17.69
CA LYS A 203 0.72 -31.82 -16.98
C LYS A 203 0.73 -31.55 -15.46
N ARG A 204 1.80 -30.98 -14.90
CA ARG A 204 1.87 -30.58 -13.48
C ARG A 204 1.32 -29.18 -13.31
N LYS A 205 0.38 -29.01 -12.35
CA LYS A 205 -0.13 -27.70 -11.94
C LYS A 205 1.03 -26.82 -11.50
N ALA A 206 1.14 -25.62 -12.08
CA ALA A 206 2.14 -24.63 -11.67
C ALA A 206 1.92 -24.25 -10.19
N THR A 207 2.99 -24.23 -9.41
CA THR A 207 3.02 -23.79 -8.01
C THR A 207 4.04 -22.67 -7.85
N ASN A 208 3.99 -21.94 -6.74
CA ASN A 208 4.97 -20.87 -6.47
C ASN A 208 6.41 -21.39 -6.35
N ALA A 209 6.61 -22.69 -6.06
CA ALA A 209 7.93 -23.32 -6.03
C ALA A 209 8.46 -23.67 -7.43
N THR A 210 7.57 -23.86 -8.41
CA THR A 210 7.93 -24.37 -9.73
C THR A 210 7.77 -23.37 -10.86
N ALA A 211 7.10 -22.23 -10.61
CA ALA A 211 6.80 -21.25 -11.63
C ALA A 211 6.79 -19.82 -11.09
N VAL A 212 7.38 -18.92 -11.87
CA VAL A 212 7.44 -17.47 -11.62
C VAL A 212 6.87 -16.73 -12.82
N SER A 213 6.17 -15.62 -12.58
CA SER A 213 5.69 -14.77 -13.67
C SER A 213 6.83 -13.98 -14.29
N ARG A 214 7.01 -14.08 -15.61
CA ARG A 214 8.01 -13.28 -16.34
C ARG A 214 7.68 -11.78 -16.32
N SER A 215 6.41 -11.44 -16.34
CA SER A 215 5.97 -10.03 -16.36
C SER A 215 5.93 -9.37 -14.98
N ASP A 216 5.77 -10.16 -13.92
CA ASP A 216 5.80 -9.68 -12.53
C ASP A 216 6.39 -10.78 -11.63
N PRO A 217 7.72 -10.81 -11.46
CA PRO A 217 8.42 -11.86 -10.69
C PRO A 217 8.05 -11.90 -9.21
N ASP A 218 7.50 -10.82 -8.66
CA ASP A 218 7.08 -10.75 -7.27
C ASP A 218 5.65 -11.29 -7.04
N ALA A 219 4.84 -11.36 -8.09
CA ALA A 219 3.49 -11.90 -7.99
C ALA A 219 3.50 -13.41 -7.70
N ARG A 220 2.57 -13.87 -6.88
CA ARG A 220 2.45 -15.27 -6.45
C ARG A 220 1.08 -15.84 -6.78
N LEU A 221 1.06 -17.12 -7.12
CA LEU A 221 -0.18 -17.86 -7.33
C LEU A 221 -0.93 -18.04 -6.02
N LYS A 222 -2.17 -17.60 -5.99
CA LYS A 222 -3.12 -17.85 -4.90
C LYS A 222 -4.48 -18.22 -5.50
N GLY A 223 -5.18 -19.11 -4.83
CA GLY A 223 -6.53 -19.54 -5.20
C GLY A 223 -7.13 -20.40 -4.10
N LYS A 224 -8.43 -20.33 -3.95
CA LYS A 224 -9.16 -21.25 -3.07
C LYS A 224 -9.32 -22.61 -3.77
N PRO A 225 -9.43 -23.71 -3.00
CA PRO A 225 -9.75 -25.01 -3.59
C PRO A 225 -10.98 -24.91 -4.51
N GLY A 226 -10.88 -25.47 -5.71
CA GLY A 226 -11.96 -25.43 -6.71
C GLY A 226 -12.06 -24.15 -7.53
N GLN A 227 -11.31 -23.11 -7.23
CA GLN A 227 -11.28 -21.88 -7.99
C GLN A 227 -10.02 -21.77 -8.86
N ARG A 228 -10.12 -20.99 -9.97
CA ARG A 228 -8.96 -20.70 -10.81
C ARG A 228 -7.97 -19.83 -10.01
N PRO A 229 -6.68 -20.22 -9.94
CA PRO A 229 -5.68 -19.43 -9.26
C PRO A 229 -5.45 -18.10 -9.99
N HIS A 230 -5.08 -17.06 -9.23
CA HIS A 230 -4.70 -15.74 -9.73
C HIS A 230 -3.28 -15.42 -9.27
N LEU A 231 -2.58 -14.58 -10.06
CA LEU A 231 -1.35 -13.95 -9.62
C LEU A 231 -1.71 -12.74 -8.76
N VAL A 232 -1.17 -12.68 -7.56
CA VAL A 232 -1.51 -11.65 -6.57
C VAL A 232 -0.29 -11.15 -5.80
N HIS A 233 -0.41 -9.95 -5.24
CA HIS A 233 0.40 -9.43 -4.14
C HIS A 233 -0.42 -9.44 -2.85
N ARG A 234 0.23 -9.39 -1.70
CA ARG A 234 -0.41 -9.30 -0.40
C ARG A 234 -0.20 -7.91 0.19
N GLY A 235 -1.29 -7.25 0.58
CA GLY A 235 -1.28 -6.01 1.36
C GLY A 235 -1.79 -6.28 2.76
N GLN A 236 -1.20 -5.64 3.75
CA GLN A 236 -1.64 -5.66 5.13
C GLN A 236 -1.94 -4.25 5.61
N VAL A 237 -2.95 -4.10 6.45
CA VAL A 237 -3.36 -2.83 7.04
C VAL A 237 -3.57 -2.98 8.53
N ALA A 238 -3.16 -1.97 9.29
CA ALA A 238 -3.46 -1.79 10.69
C ALA A 238 -4.43 -0.61 10.83
N VAL A 239 -5.61 -0.86 11.35
CA VAL A 239 -6.74 0.07 11.39
C VAL A 239 -7.08 0.41 12.83
N ASP A 240 -7.17 1.69 13.14
CA ASP A 240 -7.69 2.18 14.41
C ASP A 240 -9.24 2.18 14.39
N PRO A 241 -9.89 1.61 15.39
CA PRO A 241 -11.35 1.41 15.39
C PRO A 241 -12.15 2.70 15.55
N LYS A 242 -11.60 3.77 16.12
CA LYS A 242 -12.36 4.99 16.48
C LYS A 242 -13.06 5.63 15.28
N ARG A 243 -12.33 5.83 14.18
CA ARG A 243 -12.88 6.37 12.92
C ARG A 243 -12.44 5.57 11.70
N ARG A 244 -11.94 4.36 11.91
CA ARG A 244 -11.43 3.48 10.83
C ARG A 244 -10.33 4.15 10.01
N CYS A 245 -9.45 4.89 10.70
CA CYS A 245 -8.25 5.43 10.09
C CYS A 245 -7.18 4.34 9.97
N VAL A 246 -6.42 4.36 8.89
CA VAL A 246 -5.31 3.42 8.68
C VAL A 246 -4.07 3.99 9.35
N ALA A 247 -3.60 3.31 10.40
CA ALA A 247 -2.40 3.69 11.15
C ALA A 247 -1.11 3.14 10.55
N GLY A 248 -1.20 1.99 9.84
CA GLY A 248 -0.06 1.35 9.20
C GLY A 248 -0.47 0.50 8.02
N CYS A 249 0.43 0.33 7.05
CA CYS A 249 0.24 -0.60 5.96
C CYS A 249 1.57 -1.15 5.44
N LEU A 250 1.54 -2.35 4.86
CA LEU A 250 2.70 -3.03 4.30
C LEU A 250 2.29 -3.88 3.11
N ALA A 251 3.02 -3.78 2.00
CA ALA A 251 2.87 -4.67 0.86
C ALA A 251 4.02 -5.69 0.84
N GLU A 252 3.68 -6.93 0.53
CA GLU A 252 4.64 -8.03 0.45
C GLU A 252 4.28 -9.02 -0.67
N ARG A 253 5.21 -9.92 -0.96
CA ARG A 253 4.93 -11.07 -1.82
C ARG A 253 3.88 -11.94 -1.13
N ALA A 254 2.91 -12.45 -1.89
CA ALA A 254 1.90 -13.34 -1.34
C ALA A 254 2.45 -14.77 -1.13
N GLU A 255 3.63 -14.88 -0.52
CA GLU A 255 4.29 -16.14 -0.13
C GLU A 255 4.65 -16.13 1.36
N GLY A 256 5.05 -17.25 1.90
CA GLY A 256 5.36 -17.33 3.31
C GLY A 256 4.13 -17.22 4.22
N TYR A 257 4.42 -17.04 5.47
CA TYR A 257 3.44 -16.97 6.53
C TYR A 257 2.95 -15.51 6.71
N GLU A 258 1.65 -15.31 6.80
CA GLU A 258 1.04 -13.99 6.84
C GLU A 258 1.39 -13.19 8.10
N GLY A 259 1.56 -13.90 9.21
CA GLY A 259 1.91 -13.28 10.48
C GLY A 259 3.33 -12.69 10.54
N ASP A 260 4.22 -13.05 9.61
CA ASP A 260 5.60 -12.51 9.58
C ASP A 260 5.65 -11.00 9.35
N ALA A 261 4.62 -10.44 8.74
CA ALA A 261 4.51 -9.02 8.52
C ALA A 261 4.03 -8.23 9.76
N LEU A 262 3.52 -8.91 10.80
CA LEU A 262 2.95 -8.22 11.96
C LEU A 262 4.02 -7.43 12.73
N GLY A 263 5.17 -8.05 13.05
CA GLY A 263 6.26 -7.37 13.74
C GLY A 263 6.71 -6.09 13.04
N PRO A 264 7.15 -6.16 11.77
CA PRO A 264 7.51 -4.98 10.99
C PRO A 264 6.41 -3.91 10.89
N LEU A 265 5.14 -4.32 10.82
CA LEU A 265 4.02 -3.40 10.79
C LEU A 265 3.84 -2.69 12.14
N LEU A 266 3.95 -3.41 13.26
CA LEU A 266 3.87 -2.85 14.61
C LEU A 266 5.02 -1.89 14.90
N ASP A 267 6.24 -2.20 14.47
CA ASP A 267 7.40 -1.32 14.64
C ASP A 267 7.19 0.04 13.96
N ARG A 268 6.64 0.04 12.75
CA ARG A 268 6.28 1.27 12.03
C ARG A 268 5.20 2.08 12.73
N VAL A 269 4.16 1.41 13.22
CA VAL A 269 3.02 2.08 13.85
C VAL A 269 3.39 2.61 15.23
N ARG A 270 4.18 1.87 16.02
CA ARG A 270 4.54 2.23 17.40
C ARG A 270 5.25 3.56 17.50
N PHE A 271 6.02 3.92 16.47
CA PHE A 271 6.68 5.23 16.43
C PHE A 271 5.65 6.40 16.43
N LEU A 272 4.53 6.23 15.74
CA LEU A 272 3.46 7.23 15.68
C LEU A 272 2.47 7.10 16.85
N LEU A 273 2.27 5.89 17.35
CA LEU A 273 1.31 5.54 18.40
C LEU A 273 2.03 4.86 19.57
N PRO A 274 2.79 5.60 20.41
CA PRO A 274 3.57 5.02 21.53
C PRO A 274 2.68 4.35 22.59
N GLU A 275 1.41 4.73 22.69
CA GLU A 275 0.43 4.18 23.62
C GLU A 275 -0.22 2.87 23.13
N LEU A 276 0.25 2.30 22.01
CA LEU A 276 -0.30 1.06 21.45
C LEU A 276 -0.13 -0.10 22.46
N ALA A 277 -1.24 -0.56 23.02
CA ALA A 277 -1.27 -1.60 24.04
C ALA A 277 -1.74 -2.96 23.52
N SER A 278 -2.51 -2.99 22.42
CA SER A 278 -3.07 -4.24 21.93
C SER A 278 -3.29 -4.27 20.41
N VAL A 279 -3.29 -5.50 19.87
CA VAL A 279 -3.59 -5.75 18.46
C VAL A 279 -4.54 -6.95 18.32
N GLY A 280 -5.52 -6.82 17.42
CA GLY A 280 -6.41 -7.89 17.00
C GLY A 280 -6.11 -8.33 15.57
N ALA A 281 -5.88 -9.64 15.34
CA ALA A 281 -5.74 -10.21 13.99
C ALA A 281 -6.46 -11.56 13.91
N ASP A 282 -6.60 -12.10 12.71
CA ASP A 282 -7.26 -13.39 12.50
C ASP A 282 -6.34 -14.58 12.84
N GLN A 283 -6.89 -15.81 12.78
CA GLN A 283 -6.12 -17.02 13.03
C GLN A 283 -5.06 -17.32 11.96
N GLY A 284 -5.07 -16.63 10.82
CA GLY A 284 -4.04 -16.68 9.78
C GLY A 284 -2.71 -16.13 10.26
N PHE A 285 -2.74 -15.26 11.27
CA PHE A 285 -1.56 -14.69 11.94
C PHE A 285 -1.05 -15.54 13.14
N ALA A 286 -1.72 -16.65 13.48
CA ALA A 286 -1.40 -17.43 14.67
C ALA A 286 -0.11 -18.24 14.51
N ALA A 287 0.98 -17.82 15.12
CA ALA A 287 2.25 -18.55 15.26
C ALA A 287 2.91 -18.24 16.59
N GLU A 288 3.74 -19.19 17.08
CA GLU A 288 4.51 -19.01 18.31
C GLU A 288 5.29 -17.71 18.28
N ARG A 289 6.13 -17.52 17.25
CA ARG A 289 6.93 -16.30 17.08
C ARG A 289 6.14 -15.00 17.04
N VAL A 290 4.90 -15.02 16.51
CA VAL A 290 4.07 -13.81 16.41
C VAL A 290 3.56 -13.39 17.78
N TRP A 291 3.20 -14.34 18.64
CA TRP A 291 2.80 -14.05 20.03
C TRP A 291 3.98 -13.61 20.88
N GLU A 292 5.17 -14.19 20.66
CA GLU A 292 6.42 -13.81 21.32
C GLU A 292 6.84 -12.41 20.89
N ASP A 293 6.88 -12.14 19.60
CA ASP A 293 7.18 -10.83 19.02
C ASP A 293 6.28 -9.70 19.55
N ALA A 294 4.98 -9.96 19.67
CA ALA A 294 4.04 -9.00 20.25
C ALA A 294 4.31 -8.78 21.74
N ALA A 295 4.59 -9.86 22.49
CA ALA A 295 4.87 -9.78 23.92
C ALA A 295 6.20 -9.04 24.21
N GLU A 296 7.24 -9.24 23.41
CA GLU A 296 8.52 -8.52 23.51
C GLU A 296 8.34 -7.01 23.31
N ARG A 297 7.37 -6.62 22.49
CA ARG A 297 6.99 -5.21 22.30
C ARG A 297 6.05 -4.68 23.38
N GLY A 298 5.66 -5.50 24.35
CA GLY A 298 4.66 -5.15 25.37
C GLY A 298 3.24 -5.02 24.82
N ILE A 299 2.93 -5.60 23.67
CA ILE A 299 1.64 -5.51 22.98
C ILE A 299 0.84 -6.79 23.22
N ILE A 300 -0.40 -6.66 23.67
CA ILE A 300 -1.32 -7.78 23.87
C ILE A 300 -1.90 -8.21 22.50
N ALA A 301 -1.56 -9.42 22.05
CA ALA A 301 -2.07 -9.98 20.80
C ALA A 301 -3.35 -10.79 21.03
N TYR A 302 -4.48 -10.30 20.50
CA TYR A 302 -5.76 -11.00 20.44
C TYR A 302 -5.86 -11.77 19.11
N ILE A 303 -5.02 -12.80 18.96
CA ILE A 303 -4.92 -13.65 17.77
C ILE A 303 -5.31 -15.08 18.18
N PRO A 304 -6.47 -15.59 17.74
CA PRO A 304 -6.91 -16.93 18.10
C PRO A 304 -6.03 -18.02 17.47
N PRO A 305 -5.63 -19.08 18.18
CA PRO A 305 -4.80 -20.13 17.65
C PRO A 305 -5.58 -21.01 16.66
N GLN A 306 -4.87 -21.61 15.71
CA GLN A 306 -5.43 -22.70 14.89
C GLN A 306 -5.64 -23.96 15.75
N LYS A 307 -6.64 -24.77 15.41
CA LYS A 307 -6.97 -26.00 16.15
C LYS A 307 -5.78 -26.97 16.23
N THR A 308 -4.96 -27.02 15.18
CA THR A 308 -3.77 -27.88 15.08
C THR A 308 -2.65 -27.49 16.04
N MET A 309 -2.63 -26.25 16.54
CA MET A 309 -1.62 -25.75 17.49
C MET A 309 -1.97 -26.11 18.95
N LEU A 310 -3.20 -26.51 19.21
CA LEU A 310 -3.65 -26.84 20.55
C LEU A 310 -3.30 -28.31 20.90
N PRO A 311 -3.02 -28.62 22.18
CA PRO A 311 -2.88 -29.99 22.60
C PRO A 311 -4.21 -30.76 22.35
N ARG A 312 -4.09 -32.09 22.12
CA ARG A 312 -5.29 -32.95 22.02
C ARG A 312 -6.10 -32.86 23.32
N ASP A 313 -7.40 -33.00 23.19
CA ASP A 313 -8.33 -32.85 24.33
C ASP A 313 -7.89 -33.68 25.54
N GLY A 314 -7.89 -33.00 26.71
CA GLY A 314 -7.50 -33.60 28.00
C GLY A 314 -6.01 -33.79 28.25
N ARG A 315 -5.12 -33.36 27.32
CA ARG A 315 -3.66 -33.49 27.49
C ARG A 315 -3.03 -32.16 27.91
N ALA A 316 -2.02 -32.25 28.78
CA ALA A 316 -1.19 -31.09 29.11
C ALA A 316 -0.33 -30.65 27.91
N PRO A 317 -0.02 -29.33 27.80
CA PRO A 317 0.88 -28.84 26.75
C PRO A 317 2.29 -29.40 26.90
N ARG A 318 2.85 -29.87 25.81
CA ARG A 318 4.22 -30.48 25.77
C ARG A 318 5.27 -29.51 25.22
N THR A 319 4.86 -28.52 24.43
CA THR A 319 5.76 -27.56 23.79
C THR A 319 5.42 -26.15 24.20
N ASN A 320 6.37 -25.21 24.01
CA ASN A 320 6.12 -23.79 24.24
C ASN A 320 5.02 -23.27 23.32
N ALA A 321 5.03 -23.66 22.04
CA ALA A 321 3.98 -23.34 21.09
C ALA A 321 2.57 -23.71 21.59
N GLN A 322 2.41 -24.89 22.20
CA GLN A 322 1.14 -25.32 22.78
C GLN A 322 0.75 -24.51 24.01
N ARG A 323 1.71 -24.11 24.86
CA ARG A 323 1.46 -23.23 26.02
C ARG A 323 0.98 -21.85 25.56
N LEU A 324 1.68 -21.26 24.58
CA LEU A 324 1.31 -19.97 24.01
C LEU A 324 -0.04 -20.03 23.29
N ALA A 325 -0.33 -21.11 22.55
CA ALA A 325 -1.61 -21.31 21.89
C ALA A 325 -2.77 -21.39 22.91
N LEU A 326 -2.58 -22.09 24.04
CA LEU A 326 -3.59 -22.12 25.12
C LEU A 326 -3.82 -20.74 25.74
N ALA A 327 -2.74 -20.01 26.02
CA ALA A 327 -2.81 -18.65 26.53
C ALA A 327 -3.50 -17.71 25.52
N ALA A 328 -3.19 -17.80 24.24
CA ALA A 328 -3.83 -17.04 23.16
C ALA A 328 -5.32 -17.39 23.02
N ARG A 329 -5.68 -18.70 23.18
CA ARG A 329 -7.08 -19.14 23.19
C ARG A 329 -7.85 -18.55 24.39
N ALA A 330 -7.24 -18.50 25.55
CA ALA A 330 -7.85 -17.89 26.75
C ALA A 330 -8.05 -16.39 26.54
N ARG A 331 -7.03 -15.68 26.02
CA ARG A 331 -7.14 -14.25 25.68
C ARG A 331 -8.24 -13.99 24.64
N ALA A 332 -8.30 -14.79 23.56
CA ALA A 332 -9.33 -14.63 22.53
C ALA A 332 -10.76 -14.87 23.03
N LYS A 333 -10.93 -15.68 24.08
CA LYS A 333 -12.23 -15.95 24.73
C LYS A 333 -12.60 -14.94 25.83
N SER A 334 -11.68 -14.10 26.27
CA SER A 334 -11.98 -13.03 27.23
C SER A 334 -12.91 -11.98 26.61
N GLU A 335 -13.55 -11.17 27.43
CA GLU A 335 -14.40 -10.07 26.98
C GLU A 335 -13.63 -9.11 26.04
N ALA A 336 -12.40 -8.74 26.40
CA ALA A 336 -11.52 -7.93 25.57
C ALA A 336 -11.19 -8.60 24.25
N GLY A 337 -10.93 -9.92 24.23
CA GLY A 337 -10.66 -10.68 23.01
C GLY A 337 -11.87 -10.76 22.08
N ILE A 338 -13.07 -10.95 22.63
CA ILE A 338 -14.33 -10.94 21.86
C ILE A 338 -14.56 -9.55 21.28
N SER A 339 -14.31 -8.49 22.05
CA SER A 339 -14.39 -7.11 21.57
C SER A 339 -13.39 -6.84 20.44
N ALA A 340 -12.12 -7.21 20.62
CA ALA A 340 -11.08 -7.06 19.59
C ALA A 340 -11.44 -7.80 18.27
N HIS A 341 -12.03 -8.99 18.38
CA HIS A 341 -12.48 -9.74 17.20
C HIS A 341 -13.62 -9.02 16.47
N ARG A 342 -14.60 -8.47 17.21
CA ARG A 342 -15.70 -7.69 16.62
C ARG A 342 -15.19 -6.44 15.91
N LEU A 343 -14.28 -5.70 16.55
CA LEU A 343 -13.63 -4.52 15.98
C LEU A 343 -12.90 -4.89 14.67
N ARG A 344 -12.11 -5.97 14.67
CA ARG A 344 -11.41 -6.41 13.46
C ARG A 344 -12.36 -6.66 12.28
N MET A 345 -13.43 -7.42 12.51
CA MET A 345 -14.41 -7.70 11.46
C MET A 345 -15.11 -6.44 10.95
N ALA A 346 -15.45 -5.51 11.84
CA ALA A 346 -16.13 -4.28 11.47
C ALA A 346 -15.20 -3.28 10.77
N ASP A 347 -13.97 -3.16 11.23
CA ASP A 347 -13.06 -2.07 10.88
C ASP A 347 -12.04 -2.47 9.82
N ALA A 348 -11.23 -3.51 10.05
CA ALA A 348 -10.20 -3.91 9.10
C ALA A 348 -10.81 -4.47 7.81
N GLU A 349 -11.79 -5.38 7.90
CA GLU A 349 -12.47 -5.90 6.71
C GLU A 349 -13.23 -4.80 5.96
N GLY A 350 -13.88 -3.86 6.71
CA GLY A 350 -14.56 -2.71 6.12
C GLY A 350 -13.61 -1.78 5.36
N VAL A 351 -12.43 -1.49 5.93
CA VAL A 351 -11.39 -0.68 5.28
C VAL A 351 -10.82 -1.40 4.06
N ILE A 352 -10.56 -2.71 4.14
CA ILE A 352 -10.08 -3.51 3.01
C ILE A 352 -11.12 -3.51 1.87
N ALA A 353 -12.40 -3.66 2.19
CA ALA A 353 -13.46 -3.56 1.20
C ALA A 353 -13.50 -2.17 0.53
N GLU A 354 -13.36 -1.10 1.31
CA GLU A 354 -13.27 0.27 0.81
C GLU A 354 -12.05 0.48 -0.09
N LEU A 355 -10.86 0.01 0.32
CA LEU A 355 -9.64 0.05 -0.48
C LEU A 355 -9.81 -0.64 -1.84
N LYS A 356 -10.43 -1.81 -1.86
CA LYS A 356 -10.64 -2.58 -3.10
C LYS A 356 -11.68 -1.95 -4.01
N ASN A 357 -12.83 -1.54 -3.46
CA ASN A 357 -13.99 -1.13 -4.24
C ASN A 357 -13.96 0.34 -4.64
N HIS A 358 -13.35 1.21 -3.80
CA HIS A 358 -13.41 2.66 -3.99
C HIS A 358 -12.04 3.30 -4.26
N HIS A 359 -10.94 2.65 -3.87
CA HIS A 359 -9.59 3.21 -4.02
C HIS A 359 -8.69 2.40 -4.99
N GLY A 360 -9.31 1.46 -5.74
CA GLY A 360 -8.66 0.74 -6.82
C GLY A 360 -7.60 -0.28 -6.39
N LEU A 361 -7.60 -0.73 -5.11
CA LEU A 361 -6.64 -1.72 -4.62
C LEU A 361 -7.08 -3.19 -4.82
N GLY A 362 -8.18 -3.45 -5.49
CA GLY A 362 -8.52 -4.80 -5.95
C GLY A 362 -7.53 -5.34 -6.98
N ARG A 363 -6.88 -4.44 -7.73
CA ARG A 363 -5.89 -4.77 -8.75
C ARG A 363 -4.67 -3.85 -8.69
N VAL A 364 -3.48 -4.45 -8.79
CA VAL A 364 -2.21 -3.70 -8.86
C VAL A 364 -2.06 -3.08 -10.26
N ARG A 365 -1.74 -1.81 -10.32
CA ARG A 365 -1.62 -1.06 -11.59
C ARG A 365 -0.23 -1.19 -12.20
N CYS A 366 0.80 -1.16 -11.37
CA CYS A 366 2.20 -1.35 -11.75
C CYS A 366 2.66 -2.78 -11.43
N ARG A 367 3.89 -3.14 -11.77
CA ARG A 367 4.46 -4.47 -11.50
C ARG A 367 5.46 -4.40 -10.35
N GLY A 368 5.57 -5.48 -9.61
CA GLY A 368 6.47 -5.61 -8.46
C GLY A 368 5.84 -5.16 -7.14
N THR A 369 6.28 -5.79 -6.06
CA THR A 369 5.85 -5.49 -4.69
C THR A 369 6.13 -4.04 -4.28
N PRO A 370 7.28 -3.42 -4.61
CA PRO A 370 7.53 -2.00 -4.29
C PRO A 370 6.48 -1.08 -4.91
N ALA A 371 6.14 -1.28 -6.18
CA ALA A 371 5.13 -0.45 -6.85
C ALA A 371 3.72 -0.66 -6.26
N PHE A 372 3.39 -1.88 -5.84
CA PHE A 372 2.17 -2.14 -5.10
C PHE A 372 2.16 -1.45 -3.74
N HIS A 373 3.32 -1.39 -3.05
CA HIS A 373 3.44 -0.68 -1.77
C HIS A 373 3.11 0.82 -1.92
N LEU A 374 3.60 1.47 -3.00
CA LEU A 374 3.26 2.87 -3.28
C LEU A 374 1.76 3.07 -3.52
N GLN A 375 1.14 2.15 -4.26
CA GLN A 375 -0.31 2.18 -4.48
C GLN A 375 -1.08 1.97 -3.18
N LEU A 376 -0.60 1.11 -2.29
CA LEU A 376 -1.19 0.86 -0.97
C LEU A 376 -1.08 2.09 -0.06
N LEU A 377 0.10 2.70 0.05
CA LEU A 377 0.32 3.94 0.82
C LEU A 377 -0.63 5.05 0.36
N LEU A 378 -0.75 5.24 -0.95
CA LEU A 378 -1.64 6.26 -1.52
C LEU A 378 -3.12 5.97 -1.23
N GLY A 379 -3.55 4.71 -1.33
CA GLY A 379 -4.92 4.32 -1.01
C GLY A 379 -5.25 4.49 0.48
N CYS A 380 -4.33 4.12 1.36
CA CYS A 380 -4.45 4.31 2.81
C CYS A 380 -4.46 5.80 3.19
N ALA A 381 -3.59 6.62 2.58
CA ALA A 381 -3.61 8.07 2.74
C ALA A 381 -4.93 8.68 2.28
N ALA A 382 -5.48 8.22 1.14
CA ALA A 382 -6.78 8.68 0.64
C ALA A 382 -7.93 8.38 1.62
N ILE A 383 -7.95 7.19 2.26
CA ILE A 383 -8.90 6.88 3.31
C ILE A 383 -8.77 7.85 4.48
N ASN A 384 -7.54 8.07 4.98
CA ASN A 384 -7.30 8.98 6.08
C ASN A 384 -7.75 10.42 5.74
N LEU A 385 -7.39 10.93 4.56
CA LEU A 385 -7.82 12.23 4.09
C LEU A 385 -9.35 12.35 3.97
N LYS A 386 -10.02 11.29 3.52
CA LYS A 386 -11.48 11.21 3.47
C LYS A 386 -12.11 11.26 4.87
N ARG A 387 -11.50 10.58 5.86
CA ARG A 387 -11.95 10.65 7.26
C ARG A 387 -11.72 12.04 7.84
N LEU A 388 -10.56 12.63 7.58
CA LEU A 388 -10.22 14.00 7.99
C LEU A 388 -11.23 15.00 7.40
N ALA A 389 -11.44 15.00 6.10
CA ALA A 389 -12.39 15.91 5.45
C ALA A 389 -13.81 15.79 6.01
N LYS A 390 -14.22 14.59 6.44
CA LYS A 390 -15.56 14.34 6.99
C LYS A 390 -15.68 14.68 8.48
N HIS A 391 -14.66 14.48 9.29
CA HIS A 391 -14.77 14.46 10.74
C HIS A 391 -13.90 15.48 11.46
N ALA A 392 -12.87 16.07 10.81
CA ALA A 392 -12.10 17.12 11.43
C ALA A 392 -12.96 18.38 11.61
N PRO A 393 -12.82 19.10 12.74
CA PRO A 393 -13.55 20.34 12.98
C PRO A 393 -13.21 21.37 11.90
N THR A 394 -14.16 22.27 11.60
CA THR A 394 -13.92 23.41 10.72
C THR A 394 -13.20 24.52 11.48
N ALA A 395 -12.53 25.42 10.75
CA ALA A 395 -11.85 26.60 11.34
C ALA A 395 -12.80 27.44 12.21
N GLU A 396 -14.06 27.52 11.84
CA GLU A 396 -15.10 28.22 12.60
C GLU A 396 -15.48 27.55 13.93
N GLN A 397 -15.23 26.24 14.08
CA GLN A 397 -15.52 25.45 15.28
C GLN A 397 -14.37 25.47 16.31
N GLY A 398 -13.38 26.34 16.10
CA GLY A 398 -12.28 26.55 17.03
C GLY A 398 -11.28 25.38 17.00
N ILE A 399 -10.40 25.40 16.03
CA ILE A 399 -9.16 24.61 16.07
C ILE A 399 -8.32 25.21 17.21
N ALA A 400 -8.30 24.58 18.37
CA ALA A 400 -7.18 24.78 19.27
C ALA A 400 -5.93 24.52 18.43
N ALA A 401 -5.03 25.49 18.29
CA ALA A 401 -3.82 25.38 17.50
C ALA A 401 -3.14 24.06 17.85
N ALA A 402 -3.19 23.10 16.95
CA ALA A 402 -2.58 21.80 17.18
C ALA A 402 -1.10 22.06 17.42
N PRO A 403 -0.47 21.47 18.44
CA PRO A 403 0.96 21.60 18.63
C PRO A 403 1.65 21.19 17.35
N ALA A 404 2.61 22.00 16.91
CA ALA A 404 3.40 21.70 15.71
C ALA A 404 3.86 20.25 15.78
N THR A 405 3.56 19.46 14.76
CA THR A 405 4.08 18.08 14.67
C THR A 405 5.58 18.17 14.87
N PRO A 406 6.20 17.45 15.82
CA PRO A 406 7.63 17.56 15.98
C PRO A 406 8.29 17.25 14.64
N ALA A 407 8.98 18.21 14.05
CA ALA A 407 9.80 18.00 12.85
C ALA A 407 10.79 16.85 13.08
N ALA A 408 11.19 16.61 14.33
CA ALA A 408 11.91 15.44 14.80
C ALA A 408 11.20 14.11 14.50
N ALA A 409 9.86 14.04 14.54
CA ALA A 409 9.13 12.82 14.23
C ALA A 409 9.20 12.47 12.74
N LEU A 410 9.17 13.47 11.86
CA LEU A 410 9.30 13.26 10.41
C LEU A 410 10.78 13.04 10.01
N SER A 411 11.75 13.62 10.72
CA SER A 411 13.20 13.44 10.45
C SER A 411 13.75 12.12 11.02
N ALA A 412 13.21 11.62 12.13
CA ALA A 412 13.65 10.34 12.71
C ALA A 412 13.29 9.14 11.83
N VAL A 413 12.14 9.16 11.13
CA VAL A 413 11.78 8.14 10.13
C VAL A 413 12.77 8.12 8.96
N SER A 414 13.48 9.24 8.70
CA SER A 414 14.50 9.32 7.66
C SER A 414 15.81 8.60 8.00
N ASN A 415 16.06 8.20 9.22
CA ASN A 415 17.34 7.66 9.70
C ASN A 415 17.32 6.19 10.13
N GLU A 416 16.22 5.43 9.93
CA GLU A 416 16.18 4.03 10.36
C GLU A 416 16.83 3.03 9.38
N PRO A 417 17.46 1.95 9.90
CA PRO A 417 18.14 0.91 9.09
C PRO A 417 17.23 0.15 8.11
N HIS A 418 15.91 0.18 8.28
CA HIS A 418 14.92 -0.38 7.35
C HIS A 418 14.86 0.39 6.02
N ARG A 419 15.29 1.65 6.00
CA ARG A 419 15.45 2.45 4.78
C ARG A 419 16.43 1.81 3.80
N ASP A 420 17.48 1.20 4.30
CA ASP A 420 18.49 0.54 3.47
C ASP A 420 17.99 -0.78 2.88
N GLN A 421 17.13 -1.52 3.56
CA GLN A 421 16.49 -2.71 2.99
C GLN A 421 15.50 -2.35 1.88
N LEU A 422 14.65 -1.33 2.05
CA LEU A 422 13.77 -0.82 1.00
C LEU A 422 14.57 -0.21 -0.15
N ARG A 423 15.61 0.58 0.13
CA ARG A 423 16.52 1.13 -0.89
C ARG A 423 17.30 0.04 -1.63
N THR A 424 17.73 -1.00 -0.96
CA THR A 424 18.42 -2.14 -1.56
C THR A 424 17.47 -2.92 -2.46
N THR A 425 16.25 -3.17 -2.03
CA THR A 425 15.22 -3.87 -2.83
C THR A 425 14.82 -3.03 -4.05
N ILE A 426 14.67 -1.71 -3.89
CA ILE A 426 14.35 -0.80 -4.99
C ILE A 426 15.53 -0.63 -5.95
N ARG A 427 16.80 -0.57 -5.45
CA ARG A 427 18.01 -0.53 -6.29
C ARG A 427 18.22 -1.81 -7.08
N LEU A 428 17.95 -2.98 -6.50
CA LEU A 428 17.97 -4.26 -7.21
C LEU A 428 16.90 -4.32 -8.31
N GLY A 429 15.71 -3.79 -8.04
CA GLY A 429 14.65 -3.62 -9.05
C GLY A 429 15.04 -2.69 -10.20
N ARG A 430 15.77 -1.59 -9.96
CA ARG A 430 16.30 -0.69 -11.00
C ARG A 430 17.32 -1.38 -11.91
N LYS A 431 18.21 -2.21 -11.40
CA LYS A 431 19.18 -2.95 -12.24
C LYS A 431 18.48 -3.92 -13.21
N GLN A 432 17.33 -4.48 -12.85
CA GLN A 432 16.54 -5.33 -13.75
C GLN A 432 15.74 -4.53 -14.79
N LEU A 433 15.36 -3.27 -14.50
CA LEU A 433 14.66 -2.41 -15.46
C LEU A 433 15.55 -1.80 -16.55
N ILE A 434 16.84 -1.62 -16.29
CA ILE A 434 17.81 -1.07 -17.27
C ILE A 434 18.18 -2.10 -18.35
N TRP A 435 17.95 -3.39 -18.14
CA TRP A 435 18.31 -4.45 -19.09
C TRP A 435 17.26 -4.78 -20.16
N THR A 436 16.13 -4.10 -20.20
CA THR A 436 15.09 -4.33 -21.21
C THR A 436 14.92 -3.21 -22.25
N ALA A 437 15.77 -2.19 -22.21
CA ALA A 437 15.85 -1.19 -23.28
C ALA A 437 17.03 -1.51 -24.21
N SER A 438 16.85 -2.47 -25.12
CA SER A 438 17.68 -2.55 -26.31
C SER A 438 17.30 -1.40 -27.25
N PRO A 439 18.25 -0.61 -27.76
CA PRO A 439 17.96 0.31 -28.82
C PRO A 439 17.75 -0.51 -30.10
N SER A 440 16.57 -0.44 -30.68
CA SER A 440 16.36 -0.81 -32.07
C SER A 440 17.13 0.18 -32.93
N LEU A 441 18.18 -0.31 -33.57
CA LEU A 441 18.80 0.29 -34.72
C LEU A 441 17.80 0.34 -35.89
N ASN A 442 17.74 1.49 -36.50
CA ASN A 442 17.17 2.03 -37.72
C ASN A 442 15.88 2.81 -37.58
#